data_cee9a24613967c38bc35d33938c5b303
#
_entry.id   cee9a24613967c38bc35d33938c5b303
#
_cell.length_a   1.000
_cell.length_b   1.000
_cell.length_c   1.000
_cell.angle_alpha   90.00
_cell.angle_beta   90.00
_cell.angle_gamma   90.00
#
_symmetry.space_group_name_H-M   'P 1'
#
loop_
_entity.id
_entity.type
_entity.pdbx_description
1 polymer ?
#
loop_
_entity_poly.entity_id
_entity_poly.type
_entity_poly.pdbx_seq_one_letter_code
_entity_poly.pdbx_strand_id
1 'polypeptide(L)'
;MMKAILSLFALMVPLVSAQSLLPLGWDPALAGDIVMQRLFRVSAPQVKGAHDAEFVCVGERAYIVEHDNDVTPGHGAGVAMYCVLTVVNMKTLKVEKTHPMATAGQAFANVTLPQAQVFVPRIIRKDEHTLRTYFCSKSASELTWYRDFDLRTQSFEDSIHKAKLKTAAGTFDMEPRHFHADAAAQGFKRPAVNHGLYIFDSFKEFDGKRYVALNNFPGKQNALAVLLDDFATFEIIGHYNEPQSQQLSESAVNRLPDGKWMAIVRNDAGNYHFTTSLDGKTWAVAEPKPFVPNGLNSKPTFDHFGGIYYLGWQENTRIQNCGRSVFNVDISRDGKSWQRKYRFESPHSFQYPTFHEHEGNLWLTVTQSDHAGTTDRIMFGKLESVGQFEPQTGHKRIEWPAPTPDEPALMKAGVKLFNDRDYVIQEIPDQVRNLAFLRTSIEKIEVKIMSPGTLFALTPTIRPQAAAQHDALIKAGFSKVDVPEAQLFPGEINRVSLYRKDVKPNERFSFKKLVVLVQSDGAEIAPLAP
;
A
#
# COMPACT_ATOMS: atom_id res chain seq x y z
N MET A 1 -59.29 2.21 -52.44
CA MET A 1 -57.92 1.69 -52.23
C MET A 1 -56.99 2.85 -51.93
N MET A 2 -56.78 3.16 -50.67
CA MET A 2 -55.89 4.20 -50.19
C MET A 2 -54.59 3.52 -49.65
N LYS A 3 -53.47 3.72 -50.30
CA LYS A 3 -52.16 3.24 -49.84
C LYS A 3 -51.62 4.20 -48.78
N ALA A 4 -51.53 3.72 -47.56
CA ALA A 4 -50.83 4.43 -46.48
C ALA A 4 -49.30 4.25 -46.67
N ILE A 5 -48.58 5.37 -46.83
CA ILE A 5 -47.14 5.42 -46.84
C ILE A 5 -46.68 5.63 -45.39
N LEU A 6 -46.10 4.58 -44.77
CA LEU A 6 -45.41 4.71 -43.48
C LEU A 6 -44.02 5.27 -43.73
N SER A 7 -43.77 6.54 -43.36
CA SER A 7 -42.45 7.13 -43.30
C SER A 7 -41.72 6.70 -42.01
N LEU A 8 -40.70 5.88 -42.16
CA LEU A 8 -39.80 5.51 -41.06
C LEU A 8 -38.82 6.66 -40.83
N PHE A 9 -39.08 7.50 -39.83
CA PHE A 9 -38.06 8.43 -39.33
C PHE A 9 -37.07 7.65 -38.45
N ALA A 10 -35.92 7.32 -39.04
CA ALA A 10 -34.78 6.87 -38.26
C ALA A 10 -34.23 8.04 -37.43
N LEU A 11 -34.47 8.05 -36.13
CA LEU A 11 -33.78 8.94 -35.20
C LEU A 11 -32.29 8.55 -35.22
N MET A 12 -31.48 9.30 -35.96
CA MET A 12 -30.03 9.32 -35.75
C MET A 12 -29.78 9.99 -34.41
N VAL A 13 -29.60 9.21 -33.36
CA VAL A 13 -29.00 9.69 -32.12
C VAL A 13 -27.52 9.96 -32.46
N PRO A 14 -27.05 11.21 -32.36
CA PRO A 14 -25.62 11.47 -32.58
C PRO A 14 -24.85 10.69 -31.53
N LEU A 15 -23.98 9.79 -31.96
CA LEU A 15 -22.92 9.25 -31.12
C LEU A 15 -22.04 10.44 -30.71
N VAL A 16 -22.33 11.00 -29.54
CA VAL A 16 -21.42 11.94 -28.89
C VAL A 16 -20.19 11.11 -28.54
N SER A 17 -19.17 11.17 -29.41
CA SER A 17 -17.86 10.62 -29.06
C SER A 17 -17.43 11.33 -27.78
N ALA A 18 -17.16 10.58 -26.72
CA ALA A 18 -16.65 11.13 -25.48
C ALA A 18 -15.38 11.91 -25.82
N GLN A 19 -15.44 13.24 -25.69
CA GLN A 19 -14.32 14.10 -25.98
C GLN A 19 -13.16 13.71 -25.06
N SER A 20 -11.97 13.46 -25.63
CA SER A 20 -10.79 13.16 -24.84
C SER A 20 -10.54 14.26 -23.79
N LEU A 21 -10.32 13.84 -22.55
CA LEU A 21 -9.92 14.75 -21.47
C LEU A 21 -8.47 15.21 -21.62
N LEU A 22 -7.67 14.40 -22.33
CA LEU A 22 -6.23 14.62 -22.47
C LEU A 22 -5.90 15.24 -23.83
N PRO A 23 -4.92 16.15 -23.89
CA PRO A 23 -4.41 16.68 -25.15
C PRO A 23 -3.91 15.58 -26.09
N LEU A 24 -3.99 15.85 -27.38
CA LEU A 24 -3.40 14.95 -28.38
C LEU A 24 -1.88 14.82 -28.16
N GLY A 25 -1.39 13.58 -28.17
CA GLY A 25 0.02 13.28 -27.94
C GLY A 25 0.45 13.28 -26.48
N TRP A 26 -0.51 13.27 -25.54
CA TRP A 26 -0.21 13.14 -24.11
C TRP A 26 0.54 11.83 -23.81
N ASP A 27 1.72 11.94 -23.19
CA ASP A 27 2.51 10.80 -22.70
C ASP A 27 2.34 10.65 -21.17
N PRO A 28 1.60 9.63 -20.71
CA PRO A 28 1.37 9.42 -19.29
C PRO A 28 2.64 9.14 -18.48
N ALA A 29 3.64 8.50 -19.11
CA ALA A 29 4.88 8.16 -18.41
C ALA A 29 5.77 9.40 -18.24
N LEU A 30 5.84 10.25 -19.25
CA LEU A 30 6.53 11.54 -19.13
C LEU A 30 5.82 12.45 -18.11
N ALA A 31 4.47 12.43 -18.08
CA ALA A 31 3.70 13.17 -17.07
C ALA A 31 4.02 12.68 -15.66
N GLY A 32 4.13 11.37 -15.45
CA GLY A 32 4.54 10.78 -14.19
C GLY A 32 5.94 11.21 -13.77
N ASP A 33 6.89 11.22 -14.70
CA ASP A 33 8.27 11.66 -14.45
C ASP A 33 8.35 13.14 -14.04
N ILE A 34 7.57 14.00 -14.69
CA ILE A 34 7.48 15.44 -14.33
C ILE A 34 7.01 15.62 -12.89
N VAL A 35 6.01 14.85 -12.47
CA VAL A 35 5.52 14.88 -11.07
C VAL A 35 6.58 14.34 -10.12
N MET A 36 7.19 13.18 -10.41
CA MET A 36 8.20 12.57 -9.55
C MET A 36 9.38 13.50 -9.22
N GLN A 37 9.80 14.32 -10.18
CA GLN A 37 10.86 15.30 -9.97
C GLN A 37 10.51 16.41 -8.97
N ARG A 38 9.23 16.58 -8.63
CA ARG A 38 8.72 17.58 -7.68
C ARG A 38 8.40 17.00 -6.32
N LEU A 39 8.36 15.67 -6.21
CA LEU A 39 8.13 15.02 -4.92
C LEU A 39 9.37 15.15 -4.04
N PHE A 40 9.14 15.44 -2.77
CA PHE A 40 10.20 15.48 -1.78
C PHE A 40 9.83 14.64 -0.55
N ARG A 41 10.83 14.17 0.16
CA ARG A 41 10.66 13.36 1.37
C ARG A 41 10.15 14.25 2.52
N VAL A 42 9.08 13.79 3.20
CA VAL A 42 8.51 14.45 4.38
C VAL A 42 8.73 13.67 5.67
N SER A 43 8.81 12.34 5.61
CA SER A 43 9.22 11.53 6.76
C SER A 43 10.63 11.88 7.22
N ALA A 44 10.87 11.89 8.53
CA ALA A 44 12.14 12.32 9.10
C ALA A 44 13.31 11.45 8.61
N PRO A 45 14.51 12.01 8.40
CA PRO A 45 15.65 11.27 7.82
C PRO A 45 16.09 10.03 8.61
N GLN A 46 15.92 10.05 9.95
CA GLN A 46 16.30 8.95 10.85
C GLN A 46 15.30 7.78 10.82
N VAL A 47 14.09 8.00 10.33
CA VAL A 47 13.05 6.98 10.20
C VAL A 47 13.51 5.95 9.18
N LYS A 48 13.49 4.67 9.58
CA LYS A 48 13.87 3.54 8.72
C LYS A 48 12.71 3.00 7.92
N GLY A 49 11.49 3.14 8.43
CA GLY A 49 10.28 2.76 7.72
C GLY A 49 9.17 3.75 8.00
N ALA A 50 8.49 4.22 6.94
CA ALA A 50 7.35 5.13 7.00
C ALA A 50 6.28 4.66 6.02
N HIS A 51 4.99 4.69 6.42
CA HIS A 51 3.93 4.17 5.55
C HIS A 51 2.55 4.77 5.84
N ASP A 52 1.65 4.59 4.87
CA ASP A 52 0.20 4.82 4.96
C ASP A 52 -0.15 6.26 5.36
N ALA A 53 0.40 7.22 4.62
CA ALA A 53 0.15 8.63 4.86
C ALA A 53 -1.24 9.06 4.37
N GLU A 54 -1.86 9.94 5.16
CA GLU A 54 -3.05 10.72 4.82
C GLU A 54 -2.79 12.18 5.17
N PHE A 55 -3.44 13.13 4.50
CA PHE A 55 -3.20 14.54 4.78
C PHE A 55 -4.40 15.44 4.52
N VAL A 56 -4.38 16.61 5.15
CA VAL A 56 -5.27 17.73 4.86
C VAL A 56 -4.46 19.00 4.73
N CYS A 57 -4.96 19.97 3.96
CA CYS A 57 -4.33 21.26 3.78
C CYS A 57 -5.14 22.36 4.48
N VAL A 58 -4.46 23.28 5.18
CA VAL A 58 -5.05 24.45 5.82
C VAL A 58 -4.16 25.66 5.59
N GLY A 59 -4.64 26.65 4.85
CA GLY A 59 -3.83 27.79 4.41
C GLY A 59 -2.61 27.31 3.61
N GLU A 60 -1.43 27.72 4.00
CA GLU A 60 -0.18 27.37 3.31
C GLU A 60 0.48 26.07 3.82
N ARG A 61 -0.22 25.29 4.66
CA ARG A 61 0.34 24.10 5.31
C ARG A 61 -0.41 22.85 4.94
N ALA A 62 0.33 21.78 4.68
CA ALA A 62 -0.16 20.41 4.68
C ALA A 62 0.15 19.76 6.05
N TYR A 63 -0.84 19.10 6.61
CA TYR A 63 -0.76 18.32 7.84
C TYR A 63 -0.87 16.86 7.45
N ILE A 64 0.25 16.14 7.51
CA ILE A 64 0.40 14.77 7.02
C ILE A 64 0.53 13.85 8.23
N VAL A 65 -0.35 12.86 8.34
CA VAL A 65 -0.22 11.78 9.32
C VAL A 65 0.36 10.55 8.64
N GLU A 66 1.26 9.85 9.33
CA GLU A 66 1.91 8.64 8.87
C GLU A 66 2.28 7.74 10.04
N HIS A 67 2.47 6.45 9.82
CA HIS A 67 3.10 5.61 10.82
C HIS A 67 4.54 5.30 10.43
N ASP A 68 5.40 5.36 11.44
CA ASP A 68 6.83 5.27 11.32
C ASP A 68 7.40 4.14 12.18
N ASN A 69 8.66 3.76 11.91
CA ASN A 69 9.51 3.01 12.81
C ASN A 69 10.99 3.34 12.58
N ASP A 70 11.79 3.29 13.67
CA ASP A 70 13.22 3.60 13.64
C ASP A 70 14.11 2.34 13.66
N VAL A 71 13.51 1.15 13.61
CA VAL A 71 14.21 -0.11 13.87
C VAL A 71 14.63 -0.81 12.57
N THR A 72 13.73 -0.90 11.60
CA THR A 72 13.94 -1.70 10.39
C THR A 72 13.34 -1.03 9.16
N PRO A 73 13.94 -1.17 7.97
CA PRO A 73 13.28 -0.81 6.73
C PRO A 73 11.93 -1.52 6.58
N GLY A 74 10.94 -0.81 6.07
CA GLY A 74 9.59 -1.32 5.90
C GLY A 74 8.66 -1.01 7.08
N HIS A 75 7.55 -1.73 7.15
CA HIS A 75 6.47 -1.46 8.11
C HIS A 75 6.90 -1.47 9.58
N GLY A 76 7.97 -2.18 9.93
CA GLY A 76 8.23 -2.51 11.32
C GLY A 76 7.21 -3.55 11.82
N ALA A 77 7.27 -3.83 13.13
CA ALA A 77 6.36 -4.76 13.79
C ALA A 77 6.18 -4.40 15.27
N GLY A 78 5.00 -4.73 15.81
CA GLY A 78 4.71 -4.61 17.23
C GLY A 78 4.95 -3.20 17.77
N VAL A 79 5.62 -3.11 18.90
CA VAL A 79 5.85 -1.87 19.65
C VAL A 79 6.77 -0.86 18.96
N ALA A 80 7.47 -1.25 17.91
CA ALA A 80 8.34 -0.36 17.15
C ALA A 80 7.56 0.65 16.28
N MET A 81 6.29 0.37 15.99
CA MET A 81 5.45 1.25 15.16
C MET A 81 4.80 2.34 15.99
N TYR A 82 4.86 3.56 15.50
CA TYR A 82 4.23 4.73 16.12
C TYR A 82 3.63 5.64 15.04
N CYS A 83 2.72 6.52 15.43
CA CYS A 83 2.11 7.51 14.53
C CYS A 83 2.61 8.92 14.80
N VAL A 84 2.78 9.70 13.74
CA VAL A 84 3.19 11.10 13.79
C VAL A 84 2.27 11.97 12.94
N LEU A 85 2.33 13.29 13.17
CA LEU A 85 1.77 14.34 12.32
C LEU A 85 2.91 15.26 11.90
N THR A 86 3.19 15.33 10.61
CA THR A 86 4.22 16.19 10.01
C THR A 86 3.58 17.40 9.36
N VAL A 87 4.05 18.60 9.73
CA VAL A 87 3.61 19.89 9.19
C VAL A 87 4.57 20.31 8.09
N VAL A 88 4.03 20.53 6.89
CA VAL A 88 4.79 20.93 5.71
C VAL A 88 4.31 22.28 5.22
N ASN A 89 5.24 23.21 4.98
CA ASN A 89 4.93 24.45 4.28
C ASN A 89 4.91 24.19 2.77
N MET A 90 3.75 24.34 2.15
CA MET A 90 3.53 24.03 0.73
C MET A 90 4.14 25.05 -0.23
N LYS A 91 4.42 26.30 0.22
CA LYS A 91 5.11 27.30 -0.61
C LYS A 91 6.62 27.04 -0.69
N THR A 92 7.22 26.71 0.45
CA THR A 92 8.67 26.50 0.53
C THR A 92 9.07 25.04 0.30
N LEU A 93 8.10 24.12 0.30
CA LEU A 93 8.27 22.67 0.21
C LEU A 93 9.24 22.15 1.29
N LYS A 94 9.03 22.61 2.53
CA LYS A 94 9.86 22.23 3.69
C LYS A 94 9.01 21.70 4.83
N VAL A 95 9.50 20.67 5.49
CA VAL A 95 8.97 20.22 6.77
C VAL A 95 9.24 21.31 7.81
N GLU A 96 8.20 21.79 8.47
CA GLU A 96 8.30 22.76 9.56
C GLU A 96 8.47 22.06 10.91
N LYS A 97 7.68 20.99 11.14
CA LYS A 97 7.70 20.25 12.40
C LYS A 97 7.06 18.87 12.26
N THR A 98 7.54 17.91 13.04
CA THR A 98 6.90 16.62 13.23
C THR A 98 6.48 16.49 14.71
N HIS A 99 5.21 16.12 14.92
CA HIS A 99 4.60 15.97 16.24
C HIS A 99 4.34 14.49 16.49
N PRO A 100 4.80 13.90 17.60
CA PRO A 100 4.38 12.56 18.01
C PRO A 100 2.86 12.53 18.24
N MET A 101 2.18 11.60 17.59
CA MET A 101 0.73 11.44 17.74
C MET A 101 0.39 10.36 18.78
N ALA A 102 0.96 9.17 18.63
CA ALA A 102 0.77 8.08 19.57
C ALA A 102 1.86 7.01 19.40
N THR A 103 2.29 6.42 20.53
CA THR A 103 3.26 5.32 20.58
C THR A 103 2.76 4.17 21.46
N ALA A 104 3.35 2.98 21.32
CA ALA A 104 3.07 1.84 22.18
C ALA A 104 3.31 2.18 23.66
N GLY A 105 2.37 1.84 24.53
CA GLY A 105 2.48 2.06 25.98
C GLY A 105 2.46 3.52 26.42
N GLN A 106 2.18 4.48 25.55
CA GLN A 106 2.11 5.89 25.90
C GLN A 106 1.00 6.16 26.91
N ALA A 107 1.35 6.87 28.00
CA ALA A 107 0.38 7.37 28.97
C ALA A 107 -0.18 8.73 28.47
N PHE A 108 -1.50 8.84 28.45
CA PHE A 108 -2.27 10.05 28.21
C PHE A 108 -2.98 10.46 29.49
N ALA A 109 -3.53 11.67 29.55
CA ALA A 109 -4.22 12.16 30.73
C ALA A 109 -5.36 11.26 31.21
N ASN A 110 -6.01 10.53 30.31
CA ASN A 110 -7.20 9.71 30.60
C ASN A 110 -7.00 8.21 30.43
N VAL A 111 -5.94 7.74 29.77
CA VAL A 111 -5.71 6.32 29.50
C VAL A 111 -4.25 6.07 29.11
N THR A 112 -3.76 4.86 29.39
CA THR A 112 -2.48 4.37 28.88
C THR A 112 -2.75 3.39 27.74
N LEU A 113 -2.13 3.62 26.56
CA LEU A 113 -2.19 2.68 25.45
C LEU A 113 -1.52 1.35 25.81
N PRO A 114 -1.98 0.24 25.25
CA PRO A 114 -1.30 -1.03 25.41
C PRO A 114 0.11 -1.00 24.81
N GLN A 115 1.00 -1.87 25.30
CA GLN A 115 2.31 -2.14 24.71
C GLN A 115 2.12 -2.96 23.42
N ALA A 116 1.65 -2.28 22.38
CA ALA A 116 1.24 -2.90 21.13
C ALA A 116 1.44 -1.94 19.95
N GLN A 117 1.31 -2.45 18.76
CA GLN A 117 1.42 -1.71 17.49
C GLN A 117 0.43 -0.53 17.45
N VAL A 118 0.93 0.65 17.08
CA VAL A 118 0.15 1.86 16.80
C VAL A 118 0.35 2.23 15.34
N PHE A 119 -0.73 2.29 14.55
CA PHE A 119 -0.61 2.36 13.09
C PHE A 119 -1.91 2.80 12.39
N VAL A 120 -1.91 2.87 11.05
CA VAL A 120 -3.04 3.27 10.19
C VAL A 120 -3.63 4.62 10.61
N PRO A 121 -2.84 5.70 10.57
CA PRO A 121 -3.34 7.02 10.92
C PRO A 121 -4.23 7.59 9.81
N ARG A 122 -5.24 8.36 10.20
CA ARG A 122 -6.09 9.16 9.32
C ARG A 122 -6.30 10.54 9.90
N ILE A 123 -6.62 11.50 9.05
CA ILE A 123 -6.82 12.89 9.46
C ILE A 123 -8.01 13.50 8.71
N ILE A 124 -8.76 14.35 9.38
CA ILE A 124 -9.83 15.15 8.81
C ILE A 124 -9.87 16.52 9.48
N ARG A 125 -10.26 17.54 8.74
CA ARG A 125 -10.57 18.84 9.32
C ARG A 125 -11.94 18.77 10.00
N LYS A 126 -11.95 18.96 11.33
CA LYS A 126 -13.15 18.89 12.14
C LYS A 126 -13.88 20.25 12.14
N ASP A 127 -13.12 21.32 12.32
CA ASP A 127 -13.62 22.70 12.33
C ASP A 127 -12.52 23.68 11.90
N GLU A 128 -12.72 24.98 12.10
CA GLU A 128 -11.79 26.03 11.70
C GLU A 128 -10.42 25.90 12.40
N HIS A 129 -10.42 25.40 13.63
CA HIS A 129 -9.23 25.37 14.49
C HIS A 129 -8.73 23.96 14.84
N THR A 130 -9.44 22.93 14.44
CA THR A 130 -9.19 21.56 14.90
C THR A 130 -9.05 20.59 13.75
N LEU A 131 -7.96 19.83 13.77
CA LEU A 131 -7.81 18.61 12.99
C LEU A 131 -8.06 17.41 13.90
N ARG A 132 -8.92 16.50 13.49
CA ARG A 132 -9.10 15.20 14.15
C ARG A 132 -8.25 14.16 13.47
N THR A 133 -7.44 13.46 14.26
CA THR A 133 -6.65 12.33 13.79
C THR A 133 -7.19 11.04 14.38
N TYR A 134 -7.15 9.96 13.59
CA TYR A 134 -7.51 8.61 14.03
C TYR A 134 -6.29 7.71 13.92
N PHE A 135 -6.23 6.66 14.72
CA PHE A 135 -5.21 5.62 14.64
C PHE A 135 -5.70 4.33 15.29
N CYS A 136 -5.12 3.22 14.89
CA CYS A 136 -5.41 1.91 15.49
C CYS A 136 -4.33 1.53 16.49
N SER A 137 -4.73 0.89 17.60
CA SER A 137 -3.82 0.15 18.47
C SER A 137 -4.23 -1.32 18.50
N LYS A 138 -3.24 -2.21 18.33
CA LYS A 138 -3.47 -3.66 18.25
C LYS A 138 -2.92 -4.33 19.50
N SER A 139 -3.85 -4.86 20.32
CA SER A 139 -3.54 -5.74 21.46
C SER A 139 -4.34 -7.04 21.29
N ALA A 140 -4.79 -7.65 22.38
CA ALA A 140 -5.73 -8.78 22.33
C ALA A 140 -7.07 -8.42 21.65
N SER A 141 -7.49 -7.15 21.73
CA SER A 141 -8.52 -6.54 20.89
C SER A 141 -7.91 -5.33 20.18
N GLU A 142 -8.36 -5.06 18.96
CA GLU A 142 -7.95 -3.90 18.20
C GLU A 142 -8.99 -2.79 18.34
N LEU A 143 -8.52 -1.58 18.63
CA LEU A 143 -9.35 -0.39 18.83
C LEU A 143 -8.90 0.73 17.91
N THR A 144 -9.86 1.44 17.36
CA THR A 144 -9.63 2.74 16.71
C THR A 144 -9.78 3.85 17.73
N TRP A 145 -8.77 4.70 17.84
CA TRP A 145 -8.70 5.87 18.71
C TRP A 145 -8.73 7.13 17.86
N TYR A 146 -9.07 8.26 18.48
CA TYR A 146 -8.88 9.58 17.90
C TYR A 146 -8.25 10.56 18.89
N ARG A 147 -7.63 11.60 18.35
CA ARG A 147 -6.97 12.69 19.07
C ARG A 147 -7.09 13.96 18.27
N ASP A 148 -7.38 15.08 18.94
CA ASP A 148 -7.52 16.38 18.29
C ASP A 148 -6.20 17.15 18.32
N PHE A 149 -5.90 17.83 17.21
CA PHE A 149 -4.76 18.71 17.03
C PHE A 149 -5.28 20.15 16.86
N ASP A 150 -4.89 21.06 17.75
CA ASP A 150 -5.28 22.47 17.69
C ASP A 150 -4.35 23.25 16.74
N LEU A 151 -4.92 23.84 15.70
CA LEU A 151 -4.20 24.61 14.68
C LEU A 151 -3.62 25.94 15.19
N ARG A 152 -4.14 26.50 16.29
CA ARG A 152 -3.66 27.76 16.87
C ARG A 152 -2.43 27.53 17.73
N THR A 153 -2.45 26.50 18.56
CA THR A 153 -1.34 26.13 19.45
C THR A 153 -0.32 25.21 18.78
N GLN A 154 -0.66 24.64 17.64
CA GLN A 154 0.14 23.64 16.91
C GLN A 154 0.53 22.48 17.83
N SER A 155 -0.46 21.92 18.54
CA SER A 155 -0.25 20.85 19.49
C SER A 155 -1.46 19.92 19.59
N PHE A 156 -1.19 18.67 19.93
CA PHE A 156 -2.24 17.71 20.29
C PHE A 156 -2.78 17.98 21.69
N GLU A 157 -4.06 17.67 21.90
CA GLU A 157 -4.62 17.53 23.25
C GLU A 157 -3.90 16.42 24.05
N ASP A 158 -3.98 16.48 25.39
CA ASP A 158 -3.30 15.49 26.25
C ASP A 158 -4.05 14.16 26.40
N SER A 159 -5.27 14.08 25.90
CA SER A 159 -6.15 12.91 25.97
C SER A 159 -6.28 12.23 24.62
N ILE A 160 -6.71 10.96 24.65
CA ILE A 160 -7.18 10.22 23.47
C ILE A 160 -8.55 9.62 23.76
N HIS A 161 -9.32 9.39 22.71
CA HIS A 161 -10.70 8.92 22.83
C HIS A 161 -10.94 7.74 21.90
N LYS A 162 -11.85 6.85 22.28
CA LYS A 162 -12.24 5.72 21.43
C LYS A 162 -13.22 6.17 20.37
N ALA A 163 -12.94 5.84 19.12
CA ALA A 163 -13.92 5.93 18.06
C ALA A 163 -15.06 4.92 18.28
N LYS A 164 -16.22 5.20 17.72
CA LYS A 164 -17.43 4.37 17.85
C LYS A 164 -17.83 3.81 16.51
N LEU A 165 -18.41 2.61 16.54
CA LEU A 165 -19.03 1.96 15.40
C LEU A 165 -20.52 1.81 15.69
N LYS A 166 -21.36 2.43 14.85
CA LYS A 166 -22.82 2.30 14.89
C LYS A 166 -23.26 1.28 13.85
N THR A 167 -23.98 0.27 14.30
CA THR A 167 -24.53 -0.83 13.51
C THR A 167 -26.03 -0.90 13.74
N ALA A 168 -26.72 -1.81 13.07
CA ALA A 168 -28.14 -2.08 13.33
C ALA A 168 -28.39 -2.55 14.77
N ALA A 169 -27.41 -3.17 15.43
CA ALA A 169 -27.52 -3.68 16.80
C ALA A 169 -27.26 -2.62 17.89
N GLY A 170 -26.71 -1.45 17.52
CA GLY A 170 -26.39 -0.36 18.47
C GLY A 170 -25.07 0.32 18.17
N THR A 171 -24.63 1.14 19.14
CA THR A 171 -23.35 1.87 19.06
C THR A 171 -22.36 1.28 20.08
N PHE A 172 -21.17 0.95 19.60
CA PHE A 172 -20.11 0.25 20.33
C PHE A 172 -18.78 0.98 20.19
N ASP A 173 -17.76 0.61 20.95
CA ASP A 173 -16.38 0.96 20.62
C ASP A 173 -16.04 0.38 19.24
N MET A 174 -15.26 1.11 18.43
CA MET A 174 -14.93 0.66 17.07
C MET A 174 -13.94 -0.50 17.12
N GLU A 175 -14.50 -1.69 17.28
CA GLU A 175 -13.79 -2.97 17.32
C GLU A 175 -14.24 -3.89 16.17
N PRO A 176 -13.34 -4.70 15.59
CA PRO A 176 -13.65 -5.63 14.49
C PRO A 176 -14.80 -6.59 14.77
N ARG A 177 -14.95 -7.07 16.02
CA ARG A 177 -16.03 -8.01 16.39
C ARG A 177 -17.43 -7.46 16.10
N HIS A 178 -17.66 -6.16 16.30
CA HIS A 178 -18.96 -5.53 16.05
C HIS A 178 -19.22 -5.37 14.56
N PHE A 179 -18.18 -5.05 13.78
CA PHE A 179 -18.24 -5.03 12.32
C PHE A 179 -18.57 -6.42 11.76
N HIS A 180 -17.92 -7.47 12.26
CA HIS A 180 -18.19 -8.85 11.86
C HIS A 180 -19.60 -9.32 12.22
N ALA A 181 -20.07 -8.97 13.41
CA ALA A 181 -21.42 -9.32 13.85
C ALA A 181 -22.49 -8.67 12.96
N ASP A 182 -22.30 -7.40 12.60
CA ASP A 182 -23.19 -6.68 11.69
C ASP A 182 -23.18 -7.31 10.28
N ALA A 183 -21.99 -7.61 9.74
CA ALA A 183 -21.86 -8.29 8.46
C ALA A 183 -22.54 -9.68 8.46
N ALA A 184 -22.38 -10.46 9.53
CA ALA A 184 -23.01 -11.76 9.68
C ALA A 184 -24.54 -11.67 9.75
N ALA A 185 -25.07 -10.65 10.42
CA ALA A 185 -26.52 -10.39 10.47
C ALA A 185 -27.11 -10.08 9.07
N GLN A 186 -26.29 -9.59 8.15
CA GLN A 186 -26.65 -9.34 6.75
C GLN A 186 -26.34 -10.53 5.82
N GLY A 187 -25.99 -11.71 6.37
CA GLY A 187 -25.77 -12.95 5.63
C GLY A 187 -24.33 -13.16 5.10
N PHE A 188 -23.37 -12.31 5.45
CA PHE A 188 -21.99 -12.49 5.05
C PHE A 188 -21.25 -13.39 6.03
N LYS A 189 -20.54 -14.42 5.53
CA LYS A 189 -19.67 -15.27 6.36
C LYS A 189 -18.44 -14.52 6.84
N ARG A 190 -18.08 -14.70 8.11
CA ARG A 190 -16.90 -14.07 8.70
C ARG A 190 -16.11 -15.04 9.57
N PRO A 191 -14.77 -14.99 9.48
CA PRO A 191 -13.96 -15.64 10.49
C PRO A 191 -14.16 -14.93 11.85
N ALA A 192 -14.07 -15.70 12.94
CA ALA A 192 -14.10 -15.15 14.29
C ALA A 192 -12.74 -14.50 14.61
N VAL A 193 -12.53 -13.26 14.17
CA VAL A 193 -11.33 -12.48 14.44
C VAL A 193 -11.69 -11.14 15.05
N ASN A 194 -10.89 -10.66 15.99
CA ASN A 194 -11.07 -9.34 16.63
C ASN A 194 -9.91 -8.39 16.30
N HIS A 195 -9.47 -8.39 15.06
CA HIS A 195 -8.46 -7.48 14.55
C HIS A 195 -8.70 -7.14 13.08
N GLY A 196 -8.09 -6.05 12.59
CA GLY A 196 -8.05 -5.68 11.20
C GLY A 196 -9.24 -4.87 10.70
N LEU A 197 -9.87 -4.07 11.54
CA LEU A 197 -10.84 -3.06 11.09
C LEU A 197 -10.14 -1.71 10.97
N TYR A 198 -10.04 -1.20 9.75
CA TYR A 198 -9.26 -0.01 9.43
C TYR A 198 -10.02 0.99 8.57
N ILE A 199 -9.55 2.23 8.60
CA ILE A 199 -9.93 3.28 7.67
C ILE A 199 -8.72 3.47 6.73
N PHE A 200 -8.73 2.82 5.57
CA PHE A 200 -7.67 3.01 4.57
C PHE A 200 -8.02 4.02 3.49
N ASP A 201 -9.28 4.39 3.38
CA ASP A 201 -9.79 5.35 2.41
C ASP A 201 -9.71 6.78 2.96
N SER A 202 -9.66 7.76 2.08
CA SER A 202 -9.82 9.18 2.42
C SER A 202 -11.30 9.52 2.61
N PHE A 203 -11.61 10.50 3.48
CA PHE A 203 -12.98 10.96 3.67
C PHE A 203 -13.52 11.68 2.44
N LYS A 204 -14.75 11.37 2.03
CA LYS A 204 -15.47 12.00 0.91
C LYS A 204 -16.66 12.78 1.46
N GLU A 205 -16.83 14.01 1.01
CA GLU A 205 -17.97 14.84 1.44
C GLU A 205 -19.05 14.91 0.36
N PHE A 206 -20.26 14.51 0.72
CA PHE A 206 -21.46 14.60 -0.11
C PHE A 206 -22.66 15.04 0.73
N ASP A 207 -23.40 16.03 0.25
CA ASP A 207 -24.61 16.53 0.91
C ASP A 207 -24.36 16.90 2.40
N GLY A 208 -23.19 17.48 2.70
CA GLY A 208 -22.77 17.85 4.06
C GLY A 208 -22.42 16.68 4.98
N LYS A 209 -22.36 15.47 4.47
CA LYS A 209 -21.97 14.26 5.21
C LYS A 209 -20.64 13.72 4.72
N ARG A 210 -19.92 13.04 5.60
CA ARG A 210 -18.57 12.51 5.34
C ARG A 210 -18.63 10.99 5.28
N TYR A 211 -18.31 10.46 4.12
CA TYR A 211 -18.32 9.03 3.84
C TYR A 211 -16.92 8.46 3.71
N VAL A 212 -16.77 7.20 4.03
CA VAL A 212 -15.50 6.49 3.96
C VAL A 212 -15.73 4.98 3.80
N ALA A 213 -14.78 4.29 3.17
CA ALA A 213 -14.75 2.84 3.20
C ALA A 213 -14.13 2.34 4.51
N LEU A 214 -14.83 1.48 5.22
CA LEU A 214 -14.28 0.67 6.31
C LEU A 214 -13.80 -0.67 5.75
N ASN A 215 -12.60 -1.05 6.12
CA ASN A 215 -11.90 -2.20 5.57
C ASN A 215 -11.57 -3.20 6.66
N ASN A 216 -11.92 -4.47 6.44
CA ASN A 216 -11.46 -5.54 7.30
C ASN A 216 -10.43 -6.40 6.59
N PHE A 217 -9.15 -6.22 6.92
CA PHE A 217 -8.04 -6.88 6.24
C PHE A 217 -8.03 -8.40 6.45
N PRO A 218 -8.09 -8.97 7.68
CA PRO A 218 -8.12 -10.42 7.86
C PRO A 218 -9.46 -11.06 7.51
N GLY A 219 -10.56 -10.37 7.79
CA GLY A 219 -11.92 -10.88 7.56
C GLY A 219 -12.36 -10.79 6.10
N LYS A 220 -11.62 -10.05 5.27
CA LYS A 220 -11.91 -9.89 3.84
C LYS A 220 -13.34 -9.43 3.61
N GLN A 221 -13.73 -8.34 4.27
CA GLN A 221 -15.01 -7.68 4.13
C GLN A 221 -14.85 -6.17 4.25
N ASN A 222 -15.56 -5.45 3.40
CA ASN A 222 -15.57 -3.99 3.41
C ASN A 222 -17.01 -3.46 3.51
N ALA A 223 -17.13 -2.20 3.91
CA ALA A 223 -18.41 -1.52 4.02
C ALA A 223 -18.26 -0.03 3.70
N LEU A 224 -19.35 0.57 3.19
CA LEU A 224 -19.53 2.01 3.22
C LEU A 224 -19.98 2.44 4.61
N ALA A 225 -19.34 3.46 5.16
CA ALA A 225 -19.75 4.10 6.39
C ALA A 225 -19.87 5.62 6.23
N VAL A 226 -20.65 6.24 7.10
CA VAL A 226 -20.72 7.69 7.27
C VAL A 226 -20.15 8.06 8.64
N LEU A 227 -19.28 9.05 8.66
CA LEU A 227 -18.82 9.69 9.89
C LEU A 227 -19.86 10.71 10.34
N LEU A 228 -20.40 10.52 11.55
CA LEU A 228 -21.41 11.41 12.10
C LEU A 228 -20.82 12.76 12.52
N ASP A 229 -21.68 13.72 12.84
CA ASP A 229 -21.28 15.11 13.15
C ASP A 229 -20.48 15.24 14.46
N ASP A 230 -20.45 14.21 15.30
CA ASP A 230 -19.57 14.14 16.48
C ASP A 230 -18.11 13.88 16.10
N PHE A 231 -17.82 13.56 14.84
CA PHE A 231 -16.50 13.15 14.35
C PHE A 231 -15.86 12.01 15.15
N ALA A 232 -16.68 11.19 15.78
CA ALA A 232 -16.24 10.07 16.62
C ALA A 232 -16.93 8.75 16.24
N THR A 233 -18.15 8.84 15.67
CA THR A 233 -19.01 7.70 15.38
C THR A 233 -19.07 7.41 13.89
N PHE A 234 -18.69 6.20 13.50
CA PHE A 234 -18.84 5.68 12.15
C PHE A 234 -20.09 4.80 12.09
N GLU A 235 -21.08 5.21 11.29
CA GLU A 235 -22.29 4.42 11.05
C GLU A 235 -22.15 3.60 9.78
N ILE A 236 -22.28 2.28 9.86
CA ILE A 236 -22.28 1.39 8.71
C ILE A 236 -23.55 1.64 7.88
N ILE A 237 -23.39 1.97 6.62
CA ILE A 237 -24.48 2.14 5.65
C ILE A 237 -24.78 0.80 4.98
N GLY A 238 -23.77 0.07 4.53
CA GLY A 238 -23.93 -1.24 3.92
C GLY A 238 -22.61 -1.93 3.62
N HIS A 239 -22.59 -3.24 3.80
CA HIS A 239 -21.46 -4.10 3.45
C HIS A 239 -21.44 -4.36 1.95
N TYR A 240 -20.22 -4.41 1.37
CA TYR A 240 -20.05 -4.74 -0.05
C TYR A 240 -20.37 -6.21 -0.31
N ASN A 241 -20.96 -6.49 -1.47
CA ASN A 241 -21.22 -7.86 -1.90
C ASN A 241 -19.95 -8.48 -2.51
N GLU A 242 -19.08 -8.94 -1.62
CA GLU A 242 -17.77 -9.49 -1.96
C GLU A 242 -17.83 -11.02 -2.05
N PRO A 243 -17.44 -11.61 -3.21
CA PRO A 243 -17.40 -13.07 -3.33
C PRO A 243 -16.50 -13.71 -2.29
N GLN A 244 -17.00 -14.70 -1.56
CA GLN A 244 -16.25 -15.35 -0.45
C GLN A 244 -15.03 -16.15 -0.94
N SER A 245 -14.98 -16.49 -2.22
CA SER A 245 -13.82 -17.13 -2.86
C SER A 245 -12.68 -16.16 -3.16
N GLN A 246 -12.94 -14.85 -3.09
CA GLN A 246 -11.96 -13.80 -3.33
C GLN A 246 -11.37 -13.30 -2.02
N GLN A 247 -10.11 -12.88 -2.06
CA GLN A 247 -9.41 -12.32 -0.90
C GLN A 247 -9.41 -10.77 -1.00
N LEU A 248 -10.61 -10.17 -0.90
CA LEU A 248 -10.79 -8.72 -1.01
C LEU A 248 -10.52 -8.05 0.34
N SER A 249 -9.69 -7.01 0.36
CA SER A 249 -9.20 -6.40 1.60
C SER A 249 -9.44 -4.89 1.69
N GLU A 250 -8.56 -4.07 1.19
CA GLU A 250 -8.65 -2.61 1.27
C GLU A 250 -9.50 -2.06 0.14
N SER A 251 -10.25 -0.98 0.40
CA SER A 251 -11.09 -0.36 -0.62
C SER A 251 -11.09 1.16 -0.55
N ALA A 252 -11.47 1.76 -1.66
CA ALA A 252 -11.81 3.18 -1.76
C ALA A 252 -13.20 3.31 -2.39
N VAL A 253 -13.96 4.32 -2.00
CA VAL A 253 -15.34 4.54 -2.45
C VAL A 253 -15.56 5.98 -2.90
N ASN A 254 -16.42 6.15 -3.89
CA ASN A 254 -16.88 7.47 -4.31
C ASN A 254 -18.31 7.41 -4.87
N ARG A 255 -18.97 8.57 -4.99
CA ARG A 255 -20.29 8.71 -5.58
C ARG A 255 -20.15 9.22 -7.01
N LEU A 256 -20.76 8.53 -7.96
CA LEU A 256 -20.73 8.88 -9.39
C LEU A 256 -21.74 9.99 -9.71
N PRO A 257 -21.62 10.66 -10.88
CA PRO A 257 -22.53 11.76 -11.28
C PRO A 257 -23.99 11.32 -11.43
N ASP A 258 -24.23 10.03 -11.71
CA ASP A 258 -25.58 9.45 -11.77
C ASP A 258 -26.16 9.11 -10.38
N GLY A 259 -25.47 9.52 -9.31
CA GLY A 259 -25.86 9.30 -7.92
C GLY A 259 -25.51 7.94 -7.35
N LYS A 260 -25.01 7.01 -8.17
CA LYS A 260 -24.56 5.69 -7.69
C LYS A 260 -23.26 5.78 -6.92
N TRP A 261 -23.12 4.91 -5.96
CA TRP A 261 -21.84 4.61 -5.32
C TRP A 261 -21.04 3.64 -6.18
N MET A 262 -19.74 3.84 -6.24
CA MET A 262 -18.79 2.87 -6.79
C MET A 262 -17.66 2.67 -5.78
N ALA A 263 -17.34 1.42 -5.49
CA ALA A 263 -16.18 1.04 -4.69
C ALA A 263 -15.21 0.22 -5.53
N ILE A 264 -13.93 0.46 -5.32
CA ILE A 264 -12.82 -0.34 -5.85
C ILE A 264 -12.14 -1.04 -4.68
N VAL A 265 -11.90 -2.34 -4.80
CA VAL A 265 -11.43 -3.20 -3.72
C VAL A 265 -10.19 -3.95 -4.16
N ARG A 266 -9.16 -3.93 -3.31
CA ARG A 266 -7.92 -4.68 -3.46
C ARG A 266 -8.19 -6.18 -3.37
N ASN A 267 -7.59 -6.96 -4.28
CA ASN A 267 -7.57 -8.41 -4.22
C ASN A 267 -6.14 -8.92 -3.91
N ASP A 268 -5.99 -9.75 -2.89
CA ASP A 268 -4.68 -10.29 -2.50
C ASP A 268 -4.07 -11.20 -3.56
N ALA A 269 -4.90 -11.81 -4.42
CA ALA A 269 -4.44 -12.59 -5.58
C ALA A 269 -3.98 -11.72 -6.77
N GLY A 270 -4.07 -10.40 -6.63
CA GLY A 270 -3.86 -9.43 -7.71
C GLY A 270 -5.16 -9.08 -8.43
N ASN A 271 -5.09 -7.96 -9.16
CA ASN A 271 -6.21 -7.26 -9.79
C ASN A 271 -7.17 -6.62 -8.76
N TYR A 272 -7.99 -5.69 -9.24
CA TYR A 272 -8.97 -5.01 -8.41
C TYR A 272 -10.38 -5.48 -8.77
N HIS A 273 -11.26 -5.45 -7.76
CA HIS A 273 -12.68 -5.70 -7.95
C HIS A 273 -13.45 -4.39 -7.76
N PHE A 274 -14.50 -4.24 -8.52
CA PHE A 274 -15.36 -3.06 -8.51
C PHE A 274 -16.79 -3.48 -8.20
N THR A 275 -17.46 -2.71 -7.36
CA THR A 275 -18.87 -2.90 -7.05
C THR A 275 -19.59 -1.57 -7.07
N THR A 276 -20.90 -1.59 -7.29
CA THR A 276 -21.75 -0.38 -7.31
C THR A 276 -23.00 -0.57 -6.49
N SER A 277 -23.54 0.55 -5.99
CA SER A 277 -24.80 0.59 -5.26
C SER A 277 -25.60 1.84 -5.62
N LEU A 278 -26.93 1.75 -5.63
CA LEU A 278 -27.82 2.89 -5.81
C LEU A 278 -28.02 3.69 -4.51
N ASP A 279 -28.00 3.01 -3.38
CA ASP A 279 -28.39 3.55 -2.08
C ASP A 279 -27.27 3.47 -1.03
N GLY A 280 -26.13 2.89 -1.38
CA GLY A 280 -25.03 2.60 -0.46
C GLY A 280 -25.27 1.39 0.46
N LYS A 281 -26.48 0.81 0.47
CA LYS A 281 -26.87 -0.30 1.34
C LYS A 281 -26.77 -1.64 0.62
N THR A 282 -27.30 -1.71 -0.58
CA THR A 282 -27.32 -2.92 -1.41
C THR A 282 -26.32 -2.79 -2.54
N TRP A 283 -25.34 -3.67 -2.58
CA TRP A 283 -24.22 -3.63 -3.51
C TRP A 283 -24.31 -4.76 -4.54
N ALA A 284 -23.97 -4.46 -5.79
CA ALA A 284 -23.75 -5.47 -6.82
C ALA A 284 -22.58 -6.40 -6.44
N VAL A 285 -22.52 -7.58 -7.02
CA VAL A 285 -21.38 -8.48 -6.82
C VAL A 285 -20.10 -7.79 -7.31
N ALA A 286 -19.05 -7.81 -6.49
CA ALA A 286 -17.77 -7.22 -6.84
C ALA A 286 -17.05 -8.06 -7.91
N GLU A 287 -16.62 -7.43 -9.00
CA GLU A 287 -16.00 -8.07 -10.16
C GLU A 287 -14.85 -7.23 -10.76
N PRO A 288 -13.88 -7.84 -11.44
CA PRO A 288 -12.83 -7.10 -12.17
C PRO A 288 -13.44 -6.23 -13.29
N LYS A 289 -12.77 -5.14 -13.65
CA LYS A 289 -13.16 -4.28 -14.78
C LYS A 289 -12.05 -4.15 -15.83
N PRO A 290 -12.41 -4.07 -17.12
CA PRO A 290 -11.45 -4.03 -18.23
C PRO A 290 -10.52 -2.81 -18.23
N PHE A 291 -10.92 -1.68 -17.65
CA PHE A 291 -10.11 -0.46 -17.60
C PHE A 291 -8.96 -0.53 -16.56
N VAL A 292 -8.94 -1.57 -15.72
CA VAL A 292 -7.79 -1.95 -14.88
C VAL A 292 -7.38 -3.38 -15.26
N PRO A 293 -6.65 -3.56 -16.37
CA PRO A 293 -6.46 -4.90 -16.96
C PRO A 293 -5.44 -5.77 -16.22
N ASN A 294 -4.51 -5.19 -15.51
CA ASN A 294 -3.37 -5.88 -14.88
C ASN A 294 -3.04 -5.26 -13.52
N GLY A 295 -4.04 -5.23 -12.64
CA GLY A 295 -3.88 -4.66 -11.30
C GLY A 295 -3.03 -5.55 -10.39
N LEU A 296 -2.19 -4.92 -9.57
CA LEU A 296 -1.40 -5.57 -8.54
C LEU A 296 -2.17 -5.59 -7.20
N ASN A 297 -1.79 -6.49 -6.32
CA ASN A 297 -2.23 -6.52 -4.92
C ASN A 297 -1.72 -5.26 -4.17
N SER A 298 -2.48 -4.17 -4.19
CA SER A 298 -2.18 -2.90 -3.51
C SER A 298 -3.45 -2.10 -3.22
N LYS A 299 -3.37 -1.18 -2.25
CA LYS A 299 -4.46 -0.27 -1.91
C LYS A 299 -4.84 0.60 -3.13
N PRO A 300 -6.13 0.67 -3.52
CA PRO A 300 -6.60 1.63 -4.51
C PRO A 300 -6.78 3.02 -3.88
N THR A 301 -6.85 4.04 -4.75
CA THR A 301 -7.26 5.40 -4.40
C THR A 301 -8.32 5.83 -5.38
N PHE A 302 -9.43 6.41 -4.89
CA PHE A 302 -10.54 6.80 -5.72
C PHE A 302 -11.18 8.09 -5.21
N ASP A 303 -10.83 9.21 -5.84
CA ASP A 303 -11.21 10.56 -5.41
C ASP A 303 -11.86 11.36 -6.54
N HIS A 304 -12.52 12.48 -6.17
CA HIS A 304 -13.21 13.35 -7.10
C HIS A 304 -12.90 14.81 -6.77
N PHE A 305 -12.29 15.53 -7.73
CA PHE A 305 -11.92 16.93 -7.59
C PHE A 305 -12.23 17.70 -8.87
N GLY A 306 -12.81 18.89 -8.76
CA GLY A 306 -13.09 19.76 -9.89
C GLY A 306 -13.90 19.11 -11.03
N GLY A 307 -14.83 18.20 -10.72
CA GLY A 307 -15.64 17.47 -11.69
C GLY A 307 -14.90 16.33 -12.41
N ILE A 308 -13.74 15.92 -11.91
CA ILE A 308 -12.92 14.83 -12.45
C ILE A 308 -12.70 13.77 -11.37
N TYR A 309 -12.94 12.51 -11.71
CA TYR A 309 -12.57 11.35 -10.89
C TYR A 309 -11.13 10.96 -11.16
N TYR A 310 -10.40 10.66 -10.11
CA TYR A 310 -9.03 10.17 -10.12
C TYR A 310 -9.01 8.76 -9.54
N LEU A 311 -8.58 7.80 -10.35
CA LEU A 311 -8.45 6.40 -9.96
C LEU A 311 -6.96 6.05 -9.91
N GLY A 312 -6.44 5.90 -8.69
CA GLY A 312 -5.07 5.46 -8.43
C GLY A 312 -5.01 3.95 -8.27
N TRP A 313 -4.17 3.28 -9.07
CA TRP A 313 -3.99 1.84 -9.00
C TRP A 313 -2.59 1.41 -9.42
N GLN A 314 -2.14 0.30 -8.90
CA GLN A 314 -0.83 -0.26 -9.21
C GLN A 314 -0.93 -1.38 -10.23
N GLU A 315 -0.01 -1.36 -11.18
CA GLU A 315 0.10 -2.34 -12.25
C GLU A 315 1.07 -3.46 -11.84
N ASN A 316 0.76 -4.68 -12.26
CA ASN A 316 1.62 -5.84 -12.05
C ASN A 316 2.78 -5.88 -13.06
N THR A 317 3.44 -4.73 -13.24
CA THR A 317 4.65 -4.58 -14.04
C THR A 317 5.81 -4.26 -13.09
N ARG A 318 6.99 -4.79 -13.40
CA ARG A 318 8.20 -4.61 -12.58
C ARG A 318 9.25 -3.84 -13.35
N ILE A 319 9.70 -2.73 -12.79
CA ILE A 319 10.87 -1.99 -13.27
C ILE A 319 12.08 -2.50 -12.50
N GLN A 320 13.08 -2.99 -13.22
CA GLN A 320 14.30 -3.57 -12.62
C GLN A 320 13.99 -4.60 -11.51
N ASN A 321 13.03 -5.49 -11.76
CA ASN A 321 12.55 -6.50 -10.80
C ASN A 321 11.89 -5.96 -9.51
N CYS A 322 11.72 -4.65 -9.37
CA CYS A 322 11.00 -4.07 -8.24
C CYS A 322 9.49 -4.33 -8.37
N GLY A 323 8.87 -4.90 -7.35
CA GLY A 323 7.40 -4.99 -7.23
C GLY A 323 6.80 -3.65 -6.83
N ARG A 324 5.54 -3.39 -7.25
CA ARG A 324 4.84 -2.10 -7.02
C ARG A 324 5.55 -0.89 -7.61
N SER A 325 6.32 -1.11 -8.66
CA SER A 325 7.15 -0.09 -9.31
C SER A 325 6.42 0.72 -10.37
N VAL A 326 5.18 0.36 -10.68
CA VAL A 326 4.33 1.09 -11.63
C VAL A 326 3.02 1.47 -10.95
N PHE A 327 2.81 2.78 -10.83
CA PHE A 327 1.60 3.37 -10.29
C PHE A 327 0.91 4.19 -11.37
N ASN A 328 -0.38 3.96 -11.57
CA ASN A 328 -1.19 4.62 -12.58
C ASN A 328 -2.23 5.53 -11.95
N VAL A 329 -2.49 6.66 -12.58
CA VAL A 329 -3.64 7.52 -12.28
C VAL A 329 -4.46 7.68 -13.56
N ASP A 330 -5.65 7.10 -13.54
CA ASP A 330 -6.63 7.25 -14.58
C ASP A 330 -7.67 8.30 -14.20
N ILE A 331 -8.15 9.07 -15.16
CA ILE A 331 -9.15 10.11 -14.95
C ILE A 331 -10.43 9.84 -15.74
N SER A 332 -11.55 10.32 -15.18
CA SER A 332 -12.87 10.19 -15.81
C SER A 332 -13.79 11.35 -15.38
N ARG A 333 -14.75 11.73 -16.22
CA ARG A 333 -15.85 12.64 -15.83
C ARG A 333 -17.11 11.90 -15.39
N ASP A 334 -17.26 10.67 -15.84
CA ASP A 334 -18.51 9.89 -15.67
C ASP A 334 -18.33 8.62 -14.83
N GLY A 335 -17.09 8.29 -14.43
CA GLY A 335 -16.74 7.04 -13.76
C GLY A 335 -16.85 5.79 -14.66
N LYS A 336 -17.04 5.95 -15.97
CA LYS A 336 -17.22 4.86 -16.94
C LYS A 336 -16.14 4.88 -18.02
N SER A 337 -15.87 6.08 -18.56
CA SER A 337 -14.85 6.30 -19.60
C SER A 337 -13.56 6.80 -18.97
N TRP A 338 -12.55 5.93 -18.93
CA TRP A 338 -11.29 6.21 -18.23
C TRP A 338 -10.15 6.46 -19.20
N GLN A 339 -9.27 7.43 -18.86
CA GLN A 339 -8.07 7.77 -19.62
C GLN A 339 -6.87 7.84 -18.69
N ARG A 340 -5.75 7.19 -19.09
CA ARG A 340 -4.50 7.21 -18.34
C ARG A 340 -3.88 8.61 -18.37
N LYS A 341 -3.86 9.32 -17.24
CA LYS A 341 -3.23 10.64 -17.12
C LYS A 341 -1.78 10.55 -16.68
N TYR A 342 -1.51 9.74 -15.68
CA TYR A 342 -0.16 9.54 -15.18
C TYR A 342 0.20 8.06 -15.13
N ARG A 343 1.46 7.78 -15.48
CA ARG A 343 2.10 6.49 -15.26
C ARG A 343 3.45 6.75 -14.59
N PHE A 344 3.53 6.49 -13.31
CA PHE A 344 4.77 6.58 -12.55
C PHE A 344 5.53 5.28 -12.68
N GLU A 345 6.77 5.34 -13.13
CA GLU A 345 7.66 4.20 -13.30
C GLU A 345 8.96 4.44 -12.53
N SER A 346 9.34 3.50 -11.66
CA SER A 346 10.54 3.65 -10.83
C SER A 346 11.06 2.27 -10.42
N PRO A 347 12.38 2.05 -10.26
CA PRO A 347 12.91 0.87 -9.60
C PRO A 347 12.61 0.86 -8.09
N HIS A 348 12.03 1.93 -7.56
CA HIS A 348 11.49 2.06 -6.21
C HIS A 348 10.00 1.74 -6.21
N SER A 349 9.49 1.17 -5.12
CA SER A 349 8.06 0.87 -5.03
C SER A 349 7.24 2.14 -4.76
N PHE A 350 6.00 2.14 -5.23
CA PHE A 350 4.97 3.09 -4.82
C PHE A 350 3.92 2.36 -3.99
N GLN A 351 3.48 2.94 -2.87
CA GLN A 351 2.45 2.33 -2.04
C GLN A 351 1.56 3.41 -1.44
N TYR A 352 0.28 3.09 -1.28
CA TYR A 352 -0.73 3.90 -0.60
C TYR A 352 -0.72 5.39 -0.99
N PRO A 353 -0.86 5.72 -2.30
CA PRO A 353 -1.01 7.11 -2.71
C PRO A 353 -2.30 7.70 -2.15
N THR A 354 -2.27 8.98 -1.78
CA THR A 354 -3.43 9.76 -1.34
C THR A 354 -3.44 11.09 -2.05
N PHE A 355 -4.63 11.56 -2.42
CA PHE A 355 -4.82 12.86 -3.08
C PHE A 355 -5.60 13.80 -2.19
N HIS A 356 -5.28 15.09 -2.24
CA HIS A 356 -6.08 16.12 -1.61
C HIS A 356 -6.05 17.40 -2.46
N GLU A 357 -7.21 17.99 -2.72
CA GLU A 357 -7.32 19.26 -3.42
C GLU A 357 -7.28 20.41 -2.45
N HIS A 358 -6.49 21.43 -2.76
CA HIS A 358 -6.41 22.66 -1.99
C HIS A 358 -6.11 23.85 -2.90
N GLU A 359 -6.96 24.87 -2.85
CA GLU A 359 -6.84 26.11 -3.64
C GLU A 359 -6.60 25.85 -5.13
N GLY A 360 -7.39 24.93 -5.71
CA GLY A 360 -7.31 24.56 -7.12
C GLY A 360 -6.08 23.74 -7.52
N ASN A 361 -5.29 23.29 -6.55
CA ASN A 361 -4.16 22.39 -6.77
C ASN A 361 -4.42 21.02 -6.15
N LEU A 362 -4.07 19.98 -6.88
CA LEU A 362 -4.11 18.61 -6.40
C LEU A 362 -2.72 18.22 -5.88
N TRP A 363 -2.66 17.77 -4.65
CA TRP A 363 -1.46 17.33 -3.97
C TRP A 363 -1.49 15.81 -3.79
N LEU A 364 -0.31 15.22 -3.68
CA LEU A 364 -0.10 13.79 -3.58
C LEU A 364 0.84 13.47 -2.42
N THR A 365 0.46 12.50 -1.57
CA THR A 365 1.42 11.71 -0.79
C THR A 365 1.54 10.32 -1.39
N VAL A 366 2.71 9.72 -1.29
CA VAL A 366 2.93 8.32 -1.64
C VAL A 366 4.05 7.75 -0.78
N THR A 367 3.85 6.57 -0.25
CA THR A 367 4.94 5.80 0.34
C THR A 367 5.85 5.29 -0.76
N GLN A 368 7.14 5.54 -0.63
CA GLN A 368 8.16 5.06 -1.56
C GLN A 368 9.24 4.30 -0.81
N SER A 369 9.87 3.35 -1.47
CA SER A 369 11.02 2.63 -0.90
C SER A 369 12.15 2.55 -1.89
N ASP A 370 13.37 2.41 -1.39
CA ASP A 370 14.54 2.12 -2.22
C ASP A 370 14.59 0.65 -2.65
N HIS A 371 13.69 -0.17 -2.09
CA HIS A 371 13.68 -1.62 -2.28
C HIS A 371 12.27 -2.16 -2.50
N ALA A 372 12.12 -3.19 -3.32
CA ALA A 372 10.84 -3.83 -3.59
C ALA A 372 10.22 -4.41 -2.30
N GLY A 373 9.01 -3.97 -1.98
CA GLY A 373 8.23 -4.49 -0.86
C GLY A 373 8.58 -3.92 0.52
N THR A 374 9.44 -2.90 0.62
CA THR A 374 9.63 -2.10 1.83
C THR A 374 8.84 -0.79 1.76
N THR A 375 8.79 -0.06 2.87
CA THR A 375 8.08 1.21 3.02
C THR A 375 8.99 2.14 3.81
N ASP A 376 9.85 2.88 3.10
CA ASP A 376 11.01 3.51 3.74
C ASP A 376 10.79 5.00 4.01
N ARG A 377 9.95 5.66 3.19
CA ARG A 377 9.72 7.10 3.29
C ARG A 377 8.38 7.54 2.71
N ILE A 378 7.87 8.63 3.20
CA ILE A 378 6.75 9.35 2.60
C ILE A 378 7.28 10.45 1.69
N MET A 379 6.79 10.48 0.47
CA MET A 379 7.00 11.54 -0.51
C MET A 379 5.73 12.40 -0.59
N PHE A 380 5.91 13.70 -0.76
CA PHE A 380 4.82 14.67 -0.89
C PHE A 380 5.15 15.67 -2.01
N GLY A 381 4.14 16.15 -2.72
CA GLY A 381 4.29 17.20 -3.70
C GLY A 381 3.01 17.52 -4.47
N LYS A 382 3.08 18.54 -5.31
CA LYS A 382 1.97 18.91 -6.18
C LYS A 382 1.87 17.93 -7.35
N LEU A 383 0.69 17.35 -7.53
CA LEU A 383 0.38 16.52 -8.69
C LEU A 383 0.06 17.40 -9.89
N GLU A 384 -0.89 18.35 -9.74
CA GLU A 384 -1.32 19.24 -10.80
C GLU A 384 -2.12 20.44 -10.30
N SER A 385 -2.43 21.39 -11.18
CA SER A 385 -3.56 22.31 -11.00
C SER A 385 -4.81 21.63 -11.56
N VAL A 386 -5.89 21.56 -10.77
CA VAL A 386 -7.10 20.81 -11.13
C VAL A 386 -7.69 21.31 -12.44
N GLY A 387 -7.93 20.37 -13.37
CA GLY A 387 -8.50 20.67 -14.68
C GLY A 387 -7.55 21.35 -15.68
N GLN A 388 -6.29 21.53 -15.30
CA GLN A 388 -5.24 22.04 -16.19
C GLN A 388 -4.25 20.93 -16.55
N PHE A 389 -3.66 21.06 -17.74
CA PHE A 389 -2.64 20.13 -18.23
C PHE A 389 -1.35 20.90 -18.42
N GLU A 390 -0.31 20.51 -17.69
CA GLU A 390 1.00 21.12 -17.85
C GLU A 390 1.63 20.67 -19.19
N PRO A 391 2.27 21.59 -19.93
CA PRO A 391 3.00 21.24 -21.15
C PRO A 391 4.12 20.24 -20.86
N GLN A 392 4.23 19.21 -21.66
CA GLN A 392 5.31 18.22 -21.57
C GLN A 392 6.54 18.58 -22.39
N THR A 393 6.46 19.68 -23.15
CA THR A 393 7.55 20.15 -24.01
C THR A 393 8.78 20.54 -23.19
N GLY A 394 9.94 20.06 -23.59
CA GLY A 394 11.22 20.34 -22.92
C GLY A 394 11.54 19.39 -21.74
N HIS A 395 10.60 18.55 -21.32
CA HIS A 395 10.85 17.52 -20.32
C HIS A 395 11.39 16.23 -20.98
N LYS A 396 12.13 15.44 -20.19
CA LYS A 396 12.65 14.14 -20.58
C LYS A 396 12.26 13.10 -19.55
N ARG A 397 12.21 11.84 -20.00
CA ARG A 397 12.03 10.67 -19.10
C ARG A 397 13.18 10.59 -18.10
N ILE A 398 12.87 10.13 -16.89
CA ILE A 398 13.88 9.83 -15.86
C ILE A 398 14.65 8.58 -16.32
N GLU A 399 15.97 8.70 -16.37
CA GLU A 399 16.87 7.56 -16.59
C GLU A 399 17.27 6.98 -15.24
N TRP A 400 16.85 5.76 -14.98
CA TRP A 400 17.22 5.07 -13.75
C TRP A 400 18.55 4.36 -13.90
N PRO A 401 19.45 4.40 -12.89
CA PRO A 401 20.67 3.61 -12.90
C PRO A 401 20.37 2.13 -13.15
N ALA A 402 21.26 1.45 -13.83
CA ALA A 402 21.16 0.00 -13.97
C ALA A 402 21.15 -0.67 -12.59
N PRO A 403 20.44 -1.81 -12.41
CA PRO A 403 20.50 -2.55 -11.16
C PRO A 403 21.93 -2.97 -10.85
N THR A 404 22.27 -3.00 -9.55
CA THR A 404 23.55 -3.54 -9.11
C THR A 404 23.67 -4.99 -9.61
N PRO A 405 24.71 -5.34 -10.35
CA PRO A 405 24.87 -6.69 -10.87
C PRO A 405 25.04 -7.71 -9.73
N ASP A 406 24.71 -8.96 -10.04
CA ASP A 406 25.03 -10.06 -9.14
C ASP A 406 26.55 -10.19 -8.98
N GLU A 407 27.03 -10.28 -7.75
CA GLU A 407 28.47 -10.29 -7.45
C GLU A 407 28.83 -11.28 -6.33
N PRO A 408 30.02 -11.86 -6.37
CA PRO A 408 30.52 -12.71 -5.29
C PRO A 408 30.73 -11.89 -4.00
N ALA A 409 30.38 -12.50 -2.87
CA ALA A 409 30.63 -11.95 -1.54
C ALA A 409 30.99 -13.08 -0.56
N LEU A 410 31.41 -12.73 0.65
CA LEU A 410 31.71 -13.70 1.70
C LEU A 410 30.67 -13.63 2.82
N MET A 411 30.29 -14.78 3.37
CA MET A 411 29.41 -14.91 4.53
C MET A 411 30.11 -14.41 5.80
N LYS A 412 30.13 -13.09 5.97
CA LYS A 412 30.73 -12.38 7.11
C LYS A 412 29.74 -11.40 7.72
N ALA A 413 29.77 -11.24 9.05
CA ALA A 413 29.01 -10.20 9.73
C ALA A 413 29.37 -8.82 9.16
N GLY A 414 28.39 -7.94 9.03
CA GLY A 414 28.55 -6.61 8.44
C GLY A 414 28.48 -6.57 6.90
N VAL A 415 28.42 -7.71 6.21
CA VAL A 415 28.29 -7.77 4.74
C VAL A 415 26.82 -7.70 4.33
N LYS A 416 26.51 -6.95 3.27
CA LYS A 416 25.18 -6.95 2.63
C LYS A 416 24.87 -8.33 2.03
N LEU A 417 23.66 -8.83 2.30
CA LEU A 417 23.22 -10.14 1.85
C LEU A 417 22.62 -10.13 0.42
N PHE A 418 21.98 -9.02 0.04
CA PHE A 418 21.33 -8.84 -1.26
C PHE A 418 21.84 -7.58 -1.96
N ASN A 419 21.78 -7.53 -3.28
CA ASN A 419 22.18 -6.36 -4.06
C ASN A 419 21.11 -5.26 -4.10
N ASP A 420 19.85 -5.61 -3.82
CA ASP A 420 18.67 -4.74 -3.83
C ASP A 420 18.07 -4.50 -2.44
N ARG A 421 18.79 -4.81 -1.35
CA ARG A 421 18.36 -4.62 0.05
C ARG A 421 19.54 -4.26 0.94
N ASP A 422 19.26 -3.42 1.95
CA ASP A 422 20.24 -3.07 2.99
C ASP A 422 20.23 -4.06 4.17
N TYR A 423 20.00 -5.34 3.89
CA TYR A 423 20.06 -6.39 4.88
C TYR A 423 21.50 -6.80 5.12
N VAL A 424 22.00 -6.48 6.31
CA VAL A 424 23.37 -6.75 6.73
C VAL A 424 23.38 -8.00 7.61
N ILE A 425 24.28 -8.92 7.29
CA ILE A 425 24.44 -10.19 8.00
C ILE A 425 24.87 -9.93 9.44
N GLN A 426 24.17 -10.56 10.40
CA GLN A 426 24.48 -10.52 11.84
C GLN A 426 24.96 -11.86 12.36
N GLU A 427 24.12 -12.89 12.29
CA GLU A 427 24.44 -14.24 12.74
C GLU A 427 24.65 -15.16 11.54
N ILE A 428 25.68 -15.99 11.61
CA ILE A 428 26.05 -16.88 10.52
C ILE A 428 26.20 -18.29 11.09
N PRO A 429 25.50 -19.29 10.53
CA PRO A 429 25.78 -20.69 10.86
C PRO A 429 27.25 -21.03 10.58
N ASP A 430 27.89 -21.73 11.51
CA ASP A 430 29.33 -22.01 11.43
C ASP A 430 29.71 -22.75 10.14
N GLN A 431 28.82 -23.58 9.61
CA GLN A 431 28.99 -24.35 8.37
C GLN A 431 29.21 -23.49 7.13
N VAL A 432 28.76 -22.24 7.15
CA VAL A 432 28.84 -21.32 6.00
C VAL A 432 29.68 -20.07 6.29
N ARG A 433 30.26 -19.96 7.47
CA ARG A 433 31.09 -18.82 7.86
C ARG A 433 32.32 -18.68 6.96
N ASN A 434 32.54 -17.47 6.45
CA ASN A 434 33.61 -17.13 5.51
C ASN A 434 33.56 -17.84 4.15
N LEU A 435 32.52 -18.57 3.85
CA LEU A 435 32.34 -19.16 2.51
C LEU A 435 31.83 -18.10 1.53
N ALA A 436 32.09 -18.35 0.25
CA ALA A 436 31.61 -17.49 -0.83
C ALA A 436 30.11 -17.70 -1.08
N PHE A 437 29.40 -16.62 -1.37
CA PHE A 437 28.05 -16.67 -1.90
C PHE A 437 27.87 -15.68 -3.05
N LEU A 438 26.87 -15.90 -3.88
CA LEU A 438 26.50 -14.94 -4.90
C LEU A 438 25.45 -13.97 -4.32
N ARG A 439 25.80 -12.68 -4.21
CA ARG A 439 24.87 -11.63 -3.83
C ARG A 439 23.97 -11.32 -5.00
N THR A 440 22.68 -11.61 -4.85
CA THR A 440 21.66 -11.44 -5.88
C THR A 440 20.52 -10.57 -5.36
N SER A 441 19.50 -10.34 -6.16
CA SER A 441 18.23 -9.77 -5.70
C SER A 441 17.57 -10.70 -4.66
N ILE A 442 16.91 -10.10 -3.66
CA ILE A 442 16.10 -10.86 -2.69
C ILE A 442 14.92 -11.61 -3.35
N GLU A 443 14.46 -11.13 -4.50
CA GLU A 443 13.26 -11.64 -5.15
C GLU A 443 13.48 -12.97 -5.88
N LYS A 444 14.71 -13.20 -6.35
CA LYS A 444 15.03 -14.39 -7.17
C LYS A 444 16.53 -14.64 -7.20
N ILE A 445 16.91 -15.92 -7.16
CA ILE A 445 18.26 -16.37 -7.48
C ILE A 445 18.19 -17.42 -8.60
N GLU A 446 18.96 -17.21 -9.67
CA GLU A 446 19.09 -18.10 -10.80
C GLU A 446 20.55 -18.35 -11.09
N VAL A 447 20.98 -19.58 -10.95
CA VAL A 447 22.39 -19.95 -11.09
C VAL A 447 22.60 -21.21 -11.89
N LYS A 448 23.78 -21.30 -12.50
CA LYS A 448 24.34 -22.50 -13.08
C LYS A 448 25.56 -22.91 -12.26
N ILE A 449 25.69 -24.21 -12.01
CA ILE A 449 26.89 -24.79 -11.38
C ILE A 449 28.00 -24.88 -12.41
N MET A 450 29.14 -24.30 -12.09
CA MET A 450 30.34 -24.30 -12.93
C MET A 450 31.30 -25.40 -12.53
N SER A 451 31.48 -25.64 -11.24
CA SER A 451 32.38 -26.65 -10.68
C SER A 451 31.64 -27.53 -9.66
N PRO A 452 32.00 -28.81 -9.52
CA PRO A 452 31.38 -29.72 -8.56
C PRO A 452 31.81 -29.37 -7.13
N GLY A 453 30.96 -29.67 -6.14
CA GLY A 453 31.24 -29.44 -4.72
C GLY A 453 29.98 -29.48 -3.89
N THR A 454 29.96 -28.79 -2.75
CA THR A 454 28.80 -28.66 -1.87
C THR A 454 28.18 -27.28 -2.02
N LEU A 455 26.88 -27.23 -2.16
CA LEU A 455 26.10 -26.00 -2.13
C LEU A 455 25.22 -25.99 -0.88
N PHE A 456 25.33 -24.94 -0.09
CA PHE A 456 24.41 -24.67 1.00
C PHE A 456 23.34 -23.68 0.54
N ALA A 457 22.14 -23.81 1.09
CA ALA A 457 21.05 -22.86 0.90
C ALA A 457 20.53 -22.39 2.26
N LEU A 458 20.32 -21.10 2.41
CA LEU A 458 19.69 -20.47 3.57
C LEU A 458 18.32 -19.94 3.15
N THR A 459 17.28 -20.24 3.93
CA THR A 459 15.92 -19.72 3.69
C THR A 459 15.16 -19.52 5.00
N PRO A 460 14.28 -18.50 5.10
CA PRO A 460 13.51 -18.25 6.31
C PRO A 460 12.60 -19.41 6.71
N THR A 461 12.37 -19.55 8.02
CA THR A 461 11.54 -20.60 8.62
C THR A 461 10.12 -20.18 8.98
N ILE A 462 9.92 -18.89 9.28
CA ILE A 462 8.67 -18.38 9.87
C ILE A 462 7.83 -17.55 8.89
N ARG A 463 8.41 -17.08 7.79
CA ARG A 463 7.69 -16.23 6.82
C ARG A 463 6.57 -17.01 6.10
N PRO A 464 5.49 -16.35 5.66
CA PRO A 464 4.40 -17.01 4.93
C PRO A 464 4.85 -17.85 3.73
N GLN A 465 5.98 -17.47 3.11
CA GLN A 465 6.55 -18.18 1.96
C GLN A 465 7.48 -19.34 2.34
N ALA A 466 7.78 -19.52 3.62
CA ALA A 466 8.79 -20.49 4.09
C ALA A 466 8.49 -21.92 3.66
N ALA A 467 7.24 -22.37 3.78
CA ALA A 467 6.84 -23.71 3.36
C ALA A 467 7.11 -23.96 1.87
N ALA A 468 6.70 -23.04 1.00
CA ALA A 468 6.92 -23.17 -0.45
C ALA A 468 8.40 -23.13 -0.82
N GLN A 469 9.22 -22.38 -0.10
CA GLN A 469 10.68 -22.33 -0.31
C GLN A 469 11.35 -23.63 0.17
N HIS A 470 10.94 -24.15 1.33
CA HIS A 470 11.36 -25.45 1.82
C HIS A 470 11.07 -26.54 0.79
N ASP A 471 9.83 -26.63 0.31
CA ASP A 471 9.42 -27.62 -0.68
C ASP A 471 10.21 -27.49 -1.99
N ALA A 472 10.49 -26.26 -2.42
CA ALA A 472 11.31 -26.00 -3.62
C ALA A 472 12.75 -26.50 -3.45
N LEU A 473 13.36 -26.29 -2.29
CA LEU A 473 14.70 -26.78 -1.97
C LEU A 473 14.73 -28.31 -1.91
N ILE A 474 13.78 -28.94 -1.23
CA ILE A 474 13.67 -30.42 -1.16
C ILE A 474 13.48 -31.01 -2.57
N LYS A 475 12.58 -30.44 -3.37
CA LYS A 475 12.37 -30.86 -4.76
C LYS A 475 13.61 -30.69 -5.62
N ALA A 476 14.44 -29.70 -5.34
CA ALA A 476 15.73 -29.49 -6.02
C ALA A 476 16.85 -30.44 -5.50
N GLY A 477 16.55 -31.31 -4.53
CA GLY A 477 17.45 -32.32 -3.98
C GLY A 477 18.32 -31.83 -2.83
N PHE A 478 17.97 -30.70 -2.19
CA PHE A 478 18.63 -30.26 -0.96
C PHE A 478 18.05 -31.01 0.24
N SER A 479 18.90 -31.28 1.23
CA SER A 479 18.51 -31.86 2.53
C SER A 479 18.69 -30.82 3.62
N LYS A 480 17.75 -30.70 4.56
CA LYS A 480 17.86 -29.83 5.72
C LYS A 480 19.02 -30.32 6.60
N VAL A 481 19.88 -29.39 7.03
CA VAL A 481 20.96 -29.65 7.97
C VAL A 481 20.41 -29.49 9.38
N ASP A 482 20.73 -30.45 10.26
CA ASP A 482 20.31 -30.41 11.67
C ASP A 482 21.25 -29.51 12.48
N VAL A 483 20.98 -28.21 12.42
CA VAL A 483 21.70 -27.15 13.16
C VAL A 483 20.69 -26.13 13.67
N PRO A 484 21.01 -25.39 14.76
CA PRO A 484 20.17 -24.30 15.22
C PRO A 484 19.90 -23.27 14.12
N GLU A 485 18.69 -22.76 14.09
CA GLU A 485 18.32 -21.66 13.19
C GLU A 485 19.07 -20.37 13.57
N ALA A 486 19.69 -19.73 12.61
CA ALA A 486 20.39 -18.47 12.81
C ALA A 486 19.48 -17.28 12.44
N GLN A 487 19.60 -16.21 13.21
CA GLN A 487 18.96 -14.92 12.87
C GLN A 487 19.88 -14.13 11.93
N LEU A 488 19.79 -14.43 10.64
CA LEU A 488 20.72 -13.94 9.63
C LEU A 488 20.80 -12.39 9.58
N PHE A 489 19.69 -11.69 9.86
CA PHE A 489 19.60 -10.23 10.02
C PHE A 489 18.47 -9.84 10.99
N PRO A 490 18.36 -8.60 11.48
CA PRO A 490 17.44 -8.23 12.54
C PRO A 490 15.98 -8.63 12.29
N GLY A 491 15.31 -9.09 13.33
CA GLY A 491 13.90 -9.48 13.37
C GLY A 491 13.67 -10.99 13.43
N GLU A 492 12.84 -11.44 14.36
CA GLU A 492 12.50 -12.86 14.60
C GLU A 492 12.05 -13.61 13.34
N ILE A 493 11.33 -12.90 12.43
CA ILE A 493 10.88 -13.46 11.15
C ILE A 493 12.02 -13.76 10.17
N ASN A 494 13.24 -13.37 10.49
CA ASN A 494 14.44 -13.53 9.67
C ASN A 494 15.33 -14.69 10.12
N ARG A 495 14.82 -15.56 10.98
CA ARG A 495 15.46 -16.85 11.28
C ARG A 495 15.47 -17.71 10.04
N VAL A 496 16.60 -18.35 9.78
CA VAL A 496 16.82 -19.20 8.59
C VAL A 496 17.20 -20.61 8.99
N SER A 497 16.72 -21.57 8.22
CA SER A 497 17.21 -22.94 8.21
C SER A 497 18.30 -23.09 7.15
N LEU A 498 19.24 -24.01 7.41
CA LEU A 498 20.32 -24.38 6.51
C LEU A 498 19.99 -25.68 5.78
N TYR A 499 20.26 -25.70 4.48
CA TYR A 499 20.10 -26.88 3.61
C TYR A 499 21.42 -27.15 2.91
N ARG A 500 21.67 -28.41 2.50
CA ARG A 500 22.87 -28.86 1.82
C ARG A 500 22.53 -29.72 0.62
N LYS A 501 23.32 -29.60 -0.44
CA LYS A 501 23.32 -30.49 -1.59
C LYS A 501 24.72 -30.57 -2.19
N ASP A 502 25.16 -31.78 -2.54
CA ASP A 502 26.33 -31.99 -3.40
C ASP A 502 25.90 -31.80 -4.86
N VAL A 503 26.62 -30.94 -5.57
CA VAL A 503 26.25 -30.48 -6.92
C VAL A 503 27.26 -30.86 -7.96
N LYS A 504 26.77 -30.96 -9.21
CA LYS A 504 27.57 -31.31 -10.39
C LYS A 504 27.57 -30.18 -11.41
N PRO A 505 28.61 -30.06 -12.25
CA PRO A 505 28.65 -29.05 -13.29
C PRO A 505 27.40 -29.13 -14.20
N ASN A 506 26.96 -27.97 -14.65
CA ASN A 506 25.77 -27.74 -15.49
C ASN A 506 24.41 -27.93 -14.81
N GLU A 507 24.32 -28.31 -13.54
CA GLU A 507 23.06 -28.19 -12.81
C GLU A 507 22.60 -26.73 -12.81
N ARG A 508 21.29 -26.52 -12.84
CA ARG A 508 20.69 -25.18 -12.79
C ARG A 508 19.69 -25.11 -11.66
N PHE A 509 19.72 -24.01 -10.93
CA PHE A 509 18.77 -23.73 -9.86
C PHE A 509 18.09 -22.38 -10.09
N SER A 510 16.80 -22.35 -9.82
CA SER A 510 16.00 -21.13 -9.80
C SER A 510 15.11 -21.16 -8.56
N PHE A 511 15.34 -20.25 -7.64
CA PHE A 511 14.53 -20.10 -6.43
C PHE A 511 13.95 -18.70 -6.38
N LYS A 512 12.73 -18.61 -5.91
CA LYS A 512 12.05 -17.34 -5.63
C LYS A 512 12.44 -16.91 -4.22
N LYS A 513 12.39 -15.64 -4.01
CA LYS A 513 12.41 -14.85 -2.76
C LYS A 513 13.14 -15.47 -1.55
N LEU A 514 14.17 -14.77 -1.06
CA LEU A 514 14.83 -15.07 0.21
C LEU A 514 15.58 -16.43 0.28
N VAL A 515 16.09 -16.92 -0.84
CA VAL A 515 17.05 -18.04 -0.84
C VAL A 515 18.45 -17.49 -1.10
N VAL A 516 19.41 -17.85 -0.26
CA VAL A 516 20.83 -17.50 -0.42
C VAL A 516 21.60 -18.78 -0.65
N LEU A 517 22.38 -18.84 -1.73
CA LEU A 517 23.21 -20.00 -2.07
C LEU A 517 24.68 -19.70 -1.72
N VAL A 518 25.26 -20.58 -0.92
CA VAL A 518 26.66 -20.48 -0.42
C VAL A 518 27.47 -21.64 -0.93
N GLN A 519 28.64 -21.36 -1.46
CA GLN A 519 29.54 -22.28 -2.13
C GLN A 519 30.54 -22.91 -1.16
N SER A 520 30.76 -24.22 -1.24
CA SER A 520 31.74 -24.95 -0.42
C SER A 520 32.37 -26.11 -1.22
N ASP A 521 33.47 -26.60 -0.74
CA ASP A 521 34.17 -27.79 -1.25
C ASP A 521 34.43 -27.73 -2.78
N GLY A 522 34.81 -26.56 -3.28
CA GLY A 522 35.11 -26.36 -4.69
C GLY A 522 33.91 -26.07 -5.60
N ALA A 523 32.68 -26.05 -5.06
CA ALA A 523 31.53 -25.63 -5.83
C ALA A 523 31.65 -24.18 -6.29
N GLU A 524 31.42 -23.92 -7.54
CA GLU A 524 31.34 -22.59 -8.13
C GLU A 524 29.98 -22.40 -8.81
N ILE A 525 29.38 -21.23 -8.57
CA ILE A 525 28.13 -20.85 -9.23
C ILE A 525 28.31 -19.58 -10.06
N ALA A 526 27.62 -19.49 -11.17
CA ALA A 526 27.49 -18.29 -11.99
C ALA A 526 26.03 -17.91 -12.16
N PRO A 527 25.70 -16.61 -12.23
CA PRO A 527 24.35 -16.20 -12.59
C PRO A 527 23.97 -16.77 -13.95
N LEU A 528 22.68 -17.15 -14.10
CA LEU A 528 22.16 -17.41 -15.44
C LEU A 528 22.00 -16.05 -16.14
N ALA A 529 22.54 -15.93 -17.32
CA ALA A 529 22.30 -14.75 -18.15
C ALA A 529 20.78 -14.55 -18.35
N PRO A 530 20.31 -13.30 -18.32
CA PRO A 530 18.88 -12.97 -18.46
C PRO A 530 18.28 -13.41 -19.80
#